data_8a9a79797cd867c2deff37656db8a153
#
_entry.id   8a9a79797cd867c2deff37656db8a153
#
_cell.length_a   1.000
_cell.length_b   1.000
_cell.length_c   1.000
_cell.angle_alpha   90.00
_cell.angle_beta   90.00
_cell.angle_gamma   90.00
#
_symmetry.space_group_name_H-M   'P 1'
#
loop_
_entity.id
_entity.type
_entity.pdbx_description
1 polymer ?
#
loop_
_entity_poly.entity_id
_entity_poly.type
_entity_poly.pdbx_seq_one_letter_code
_entity_poly.pdbx_strand_id
1 'polypeptide(L)'
;PLLDTNTGLGYTAIAASKYTSKVFTIEIEPTALDICQKNPWSAGLFSSHNITSIIGDSFDIVQGVPDEYFNQVLHDPPTFALAGHLYSQEFYANIFRILKPGGRLFHYIGNPESKTGSSMTGGVINRLRLAGFENIIPKQAAFGLLATKR
;
A
#
# COMPACT_ATOMS: atom_id res chain seq x y z
N PRO A 1 -1.22 11.07 8.53
CA PRO A 1 -0.19 10.51 7.67
C PRO A 1 -0.72 9.38 6.78
N LEU A 2 0.00 9.11 5.70
CA LEU A 2 -0.28 8.05 4.75
C LEU A 2 0.92 7.11 4.68
N LEU A 3 0.67 5.81 4.58
CA LEU A 3 1.66 4.78 4.28
C LEU A 3 1.48 4.30 2.84
N ASP A 4 2.57 4.26 2.09
CA ASP A 4 2.70 3.58 0.81
C ASP A 4 3.62 2.38 1.02
N THR A 5 3.10 1.18 0.83
CA THR A 5 3.82 -0.05 1.19
C THR A 5 4.85 -0.50 0.15
N ASN A 6 4.83 0.07 -1.04
CA ASN A 6 5.75 -0.29 -2.12
C ASN A 6 6.06 0.95 -2.96
N THR A 7 7.26 1.49 -2.78
CA THR A 7 7.67 2.75 -3.44
C THR A 7 7.70 2.62 -4.96
N GLY A 8 8.27 1.54 -5.49
CA GLY A 8 8.50 1.39 -6.92
C GLY A 8 9.24 2.63 -7.48
N LEU A 9 8.65 3.29 -8.48
CA LEU A 9 9.18 4.55 -9.03
C LEU A 9 8.76 5.80 -8.24
N GLY A 10 8.01 5.65 -7.15
CA GLY A 10 7.63 6.72 -6.25
C GLY A 10 6.46 7.59 -6.72
N TYR A 11 5.82 7.26 -7.85
CA TYR A 11 4.76 8.10 -8.42
C TYR A 11 3.54 8.22 -7.50
N THR A 12 3.18 7.13 -6.83
CA THR A 12 2.06 7.10 -5.89
C THR A 12 2.36 7.94 -4.66
N ALA A 13 3.55 7.78 -4.06
CA ALA A 13 4.00 8.58 -2.93
C ALA A 13 4.07 10.07 -3.27
N ILE A 14 4.61 10.44 -4.45
CA ILE A 14 4.67 11.82 -4.95
C ILE A 14 3.26 12.40 -5.15
N ALA A 15 2.35 11.65 -5.75
CA ALA A 15 0.98 12.09 -5.92
C ALA A 15 0.27 12.31 -4.57
N ALA A 16 0.43 11.36 -3.64
CA ALA A 16 -0.15 11.41 -2.31
C ALA A 16 0.38 12.58 -1.47
N SER A 17 1.65 12.95 -1.63
CA SER A 17 2.28 14.04 -0.87
C SER A 17 1.62 15.40 -1.06
N LYS A 18 0.89 15.58 -2.17
CA LYS A 18 0.13 16.82 -2.46
C LYS A 18 -1.15 16.94 -1.61
N TYR A 19 -1.61 15.85 -1.02
CA TYR A 19 -2.93 15.78 -0.34
C TYR A 19 -2.84 15.35 1.12
N THR A 20 -1.64 15.07 1.63
CA THR A 20 -1.43 14.68 3.03
C THR A 20 -0.20 15.37 3.61
N SER A 21 -0.23 15.60 4.91
CA SER A 21 0.88 16.26 5.63
C SER A 21 2.15 15.41 5.70
N LYS A 22 2.04 14.10 5.60
CA LYS A 22 3.17 13.17 5.70
C LYS A 22 2.90 11.89 4.93
N VAL A 23 3.85 11.48 4.11
CA VAL A 23 3.90 10.19 3.43
C VAL A 23 5.10 9.41 3.92
N PHE A 24 4.89 8.16 4.29
CA PHE A 24 5.95 7.17 4.47
C PHE A 24 5.83 6.17 3.32
N THR A 25 6.94 5.89 2.64
CA THR A 25 6.96 4.92 1.55
C THR A 25 8.07 3.91 1.77
N ILE A 26 7.79 2.64 1.56
CA ILE A 26 8.68 1.52 1.86
C ILE A 26 9.15 0.88 0.56
N GLU A 27 10.46 0.60 0.48
CA GLU A 27 11.06 -0.11 -0.65
C GLU A 27 11.99 -1.21 -0.13
N ILE A 28 11.77 -2.43 -0.61
CA ILE A 28 12.61 -3.57 -0.22
C ILE A 28 13.94 -3.58 -0.97
N GLU A 29 13.96 -3.06 -2.22
CA GLU A 29 15.13 -3.07 -3.09
C GLU A 29 15.84 -1.71 -3.13
N PRO A 30 17.01 -1.55 -2.47
CA PRO A 30 17.74 -0.29 -2.51
C PRO A 30 18.06 0.19 -3.92
N THR A 31 18.31 -0.74 -4.86
CA THR A 31 18.59 -0.43 -6.27
C THR A 31 17.41 0.22 -7.00
N ALA A 32 16.18 0.02 -6.53
CA ALA A 32 15.01 0.72 -7.07
C ALA A 32 15.12 2.24 -6.81
N LEU A 33 15.64 2.65 -5.65
CA LEU A 33 15.87 4.07 -5.35
C LEU A 33 16.97 4.67 -6.23
N ASP A 34 18.00 3.90 -6.59
CA ASP A 34 19.04 4.34 -7.54
C ASP A 34 18.44 4.62 -8.93
N ILE A 35 17.47 3.81 -9.35
CA ILE A 35 16.72 4.04 -10.59
C ILE A 35 15.88 5.32 -10.47
N CYS A 36 15.19 5.51 -9.34
CA CYS A 36 14.41 6.72 -9.07
C CYS A 36 15.26 7.99 -9.13
N GLN A 37 16.50 7.96 -8.63
CA GLN A 37 17.40 9.11 -8.69
C GLN A 37 17.75 9.52 -10.14
N LYS A 38 17.79 8.57 -11.06
CA LYS A 38 18.08 8.80 -12.48
C LYS A 38 16.83 9.13 -13.31
N ASN A 39 15.64 8.96 -12.72
CA ASN A 39 14.36 9.19 -13.39
C ASN A 39 13.83 10.59 -13.05
N PRO A 40 13.75 11.51 -14.02
CA PRO A 40 13.24 12.86 -13.78
C PRO A 40 11.82 12.90 -13.18
N TRP A 41 10.98 11.92 -13.51
CA TRP A 41 9.61 11.83 -12.99
C TRP A 41 9.54 11.40 -11.52
N SER A 42 10.62 10.82 -11.00
CA SER A 42 10.76 10.44 -9.59
C SER A 42 11.40 11.53 -8.71
N ALA A 43 11.78 12.66 -9.28
CA ALA A 43 12.48 13.73 -8.55
C ALA A 43 11.72 14.20 -7.30
N GLY A 44 10.37 14.22 -7.35
CA GLY A 44 9.53 14.57 -6.22
C GLY A 44 9.70 13.66 -5.00
N LEU A 45 10.14 12.42 -5.19
CA LEU A 45 10.40 11.47 -4.09
C LEU A 45 11.49 11.98 -3.14
N PHE A 46 12.48 12.68 -3.68
CA PHE A 46 13.65 13.19 -2.96
C PHE A 46 13.52 14.67 -2.58
N SER A 47 12.77 15.46 -3.34
CA SER A 47 12.62 16.90 -3.12
C SER A 47 11.44 17.28 -2.22
N SER A 48 10.46 16.39 -2.03
CA SER A 48 9.30 16.69 -1.18
C SER A 48 9.64 16.56 0.29
N HIS A 49 9.49 17.63 1.05
CA HIS A 49 9.79 17.69 2.49
C HIS A 49 8.90 16.78 3.36
N ASN A 50 7.77 16.33 2.85
CA ASN A 50 6.79 15.52 3.56
C ASN A 50 6.79 14.04 3.14
N ILE A 51 7.75 13.59 2.32
CA ILE A 51 7.96 12.18 2.01
C ILE A 51 9.14 11.65 2.82
N THR A 52 8.97 10.49 3.43
CA THR A 52 10.04 9.73 4.11
C THR A 52 10.12 8.35 3.47
N SER A 53 11.24 8.06 2.82
CA SER A 53 11.53 6.74 2.25
C SER A 53 12.19 5.84 3.30
N ILE A 54 11.75 4.60 3.37
CA ILE A 54 12.24 3.57 4.30
C ILE A 54 12.66 2.36 3.47
N ILE A 55 13.86 1.85 3.72
CA ILE A 55 14.33 0.60 3.10
C ILE A 55 14.00 -0.58 4.00
N GLY A 56 13.35 -1.58 3.44
CA GLY A 56 13.03 -2.84 4.11
C GLY A 56 11.77 -3.52 3.59
N ASP A 57 11.46 -4.68 4.16
CA ASP A 57 10.20 -5.38 3.84
C ASP A 57 9.04 -4.73 4.58
N SER A 58 7.99 -4.39 3.83
CA SER A 58 6.75 -3.84 4.39
C SER A 58 6.11 -4.76 5.43
N PHE A 59 6.23 -6.08 5.24
CA PHE A 59 5.71 -7.06 6.19
C PHE A 59 6.34 -6.90 7.58
N ASP A 60 7.65 -6.72 7.62
CA ASP A 60 8.40 -6.56 8.88
C ASP A 60 8.21 -5.16 9.47
N ILE A 61 8.29 -4.13 8.62
CA ILE A 61 8.21 -2.73 9.06
C ILE A 61 6.87 -2.42 9.71
N VAL A 62 5.75 -2.88 9.14
CA VAL A 62 4.42 -2.58 9.69
C VAL A 62 4.20 -3.17 11.08
N GLN A 63 4.92 -4.24 11.44
CA GLN A 63 4.83 -4.84 12.78
C GLN A 63 5.34 -3.88 13.87
N GLY A 64 6.35 -3.06 13.57
CA GLY A 64 6.92 -2.07 14.49
C GLY A 64 6.16 -0.73 14.53
N VAL A 65 5.15 -0.54 13.68
CA VAL A 65 4.35 0.69 13.66
C VAL A 65 3.36 0.69 14.82
N PRO A 66 3.19 1.83 15.54
CA PRO A 66 2.16 1.95 16.57
C PRO A 66 0.74 1.75 16.03
N ASP A 67 -0.16 1.28 16.90
CA ASP A 67 -1.58 1.18 16.58
C ASP A 67 -2.16 2.54 16.21
N GLU A 68 -3.09 2.55 15.27
CA GLU A 68 -3.87 3.75 14.91
C GLU A 68 -3.02 4.96 14.51
N TYR A 69 -1.90 4.72 13.83
CA TYR A 69 -0.99 5.78 13.42
C TYR A 69 -1.40 6.44 12.09
N PHE A 70 -1.82 5.64 11.10
CA PHE A 70 -2.10 6.10 9.74
C PHE A 70 -3.58 6.42 9.50
N ASN A 71 -3.83 7.46 8.70
CA ASN A 71 -5.17 7.76 8.19
C ASN A 71 -5.49 6.97 6.93
N GLN A 72 -4.47 6.69 6.13
CA GLN A 72 -4.59 5.99 4.84
C GLN A 72 -3.40 5.08 4.62
N VAL A 73 -3.65 3.95 3.94
CA VAL A 73 -2.63 3.05 3.43
C VAL A 73 -2.89 2.83 1.93
N LEU A 74 -1.85 2.99 1.14
CA LEU A 74 -1.78 2.58 -0.26
C LEU A 74 -0.98 1.28 -0.31
N HIS A 75 -1.56 0.24 -0.87
CA HIS A 75 -0.94 -1.07 -0.99
C HIS A 75 -0.94 -1.51 -2.45
N ASP A 76 0.22 -1.39 -3.07
CA ASP A 76 0.48 -1.80 -4.47
C ASP A 76 1.65 -2.78 -4.50
N PRO A 77 1.45 -4.00 -3.98
CA PRO A 77 2.52 -4.98 -3.87
C PRO A 77 2.86 -5.58 -5.23
N PRO A 78 4.06 -6.15 -5.39
CA PRO A 78 4.37 -7.03 -6.51
C PRO A 78 3.34 -8.15 -6.62
N THR A 79 3.33 -8.86 -7.76
CA THR A 79 2.37 -9.95 -7.99
C THR A 79 2.41 -10.99 -6.86
N PHE A 80 1.29 -11.66 -6.63
CA PHE A 80 1.16 -12.69 -5.59
C PHE A 80 2.26 -13.76 -5.66
N ALA A 81 2.70 -14.12 -6.86
CA ALA A 81 3.77 -15.10 -7.04
C ALA A 81 5.13 -14.64 -6.47
N LEU A 82 5.37 -13.34 -6.41
CA LEU A 82 6.62 -12.76 -5.92
C LEU A 82 6.55 -12.34 -4.44
N ALA A 83 5.39 -11.89 -4.00
CA ALA A 83 5.21 -11.27 -2.69
C ALA A 83 3.94 -11.77 -1.97
N GLY A 84 3.69 -13.07 -2.00
CA GLY A 84 2.48 -13.68 -1.44
C GLY A 84 2.24 -13.36 0.04
N HIS A 85 3.30 -13.13 0.83
CA HIS A 85 3.21 -12.74 2.24
C HIS A 85 2.52 -11.37 2.43
N LEU A 86 2.65 -10.44 1.47
CA LEU A 86 1.96 -9.14 1.47
C LEU A 86 0.46 -9.24 1.13
N TYR A 87 -0.01 -10.42 0.76
CA TYR A 87 -1.43 -10.73 0.55
C TYR A 87 -2.00 -11.62 1.66
N SER A 88 -1.22 -11.87 2.71
CA SER A 88 -1.63 -12.73 3.82
C SER A 88 -2.64 -12.04 4.73
N GLN A 89 -3.42 -12.86 5.44
CA GLN A 89 -4.32 -12.34 6.48
C GLN A 89 -3.56 -11.65 7.60
N GLU A 90 -2.37 -12.14 7.95
CA GLU A 90 -1.51 -11.54 8.97
C GLU A 90 -1.08 -10.12 8.57
N PHE A 91 -0.64 -9.93 7.32
CA PHE A 91 -0.32 -8.61 6.82
C PHE A 91 -1.52 -7.66 6.86
N TYR A 92 -2.69 -8.10 6.40
CA TYR A 92 -3.90 -7.28 6.45
C TYR A 92 -4.36 -6.96 7.87
N ALA A 93 -4.17 -7.87 8.83
CA ALA A 93 -4.43 -7.61 10.24
C ALA A 93 -3.51 -6.52 10.79
N ASN A 94 -2.22 -6.53 10.42
CA ASN A 94 -1.29 -5.46 10.76
C ASN A 94 -1.66 -4.13 10.10
N ILE A 95 -2.05 -4.12 8.83
CA ILE A 95 -2.54 -2.91 8.16
C ILE A 95 -3.79 -2.36 8.86
N PHE A 96 -4.72 -3.24 9.24
CA PHE A 96 -5.91 -2.85 10.00
C PHE A 96 -5.53 -2.23 11.36
N ARG A 97 -4.60 -2.84 12.09
CA ARG A 97 -4.12 -2.37 13.40
C ARG A 97 -3.54 -0.96 13.33
N ILE A 98 -2.67 -0.69 12.35
CA ILE A 98 -1.98 0.60 12.20
C ILE A 98 -2.85 1.71 11.64
N LEU A 99 -4.01 1.39 11.03
CA LEU A 99 -4.98 2.38 10.59
C LEU A 99 -5.78 2.92 11.77
N LYS A 100 -6.06 4.22 11.75
CA LYS A 100 -7.00 4.87 12.68
C LYS A 100 -8.43 4.42 12.42
N PRO A 101 -9.34 4.52 13.42
CA PRO A 101 -10.77 4.43 13.15
C PRO A 101 -11.19 5.42 12.04
N GLY A 102 -11.99 4.95 11.09
CA GLY A 102 -12.32 5.70 9.87
C GLY A 102 -11.22 5.71 8.81
N GLY A 103 -10.07 5.14 9.09
CA GLY A 103 -8.95 5.03 8.14
C GLY A 103 -9.26 4.10 6.97
N ARG A 104 -8.58 4.31 5.86
CA ARG A 104 -8.85 3.60 4.59
C ARG A 104 -7.60 2.94 4.04
N LEU A 105 -7.80 1.73 3.51
CA LEU A 105 -6.85 1.01 2.69
C LEU A 105 -7.30 1.06 1.23
N PHE A 106 -6.43 1.52 0.34
CA PHE A 106 -6.54 1.21 -1.08
C PHE A 106 -5.56 0.11 -1.42
N HIS A 107 -6.04 -0.97 -2.02
CA HIS A 107 -5.23 -2.12 -2.44
C HIS A 107 -5.35 -2.33 -3.95
N TYR A 108 -4.26 -2.12 -4.67
CA TYR A 108 -4.16 -2.48 -6.08
C TYR A 108 -4.11 -4.00 -6.24
N ILE A 109 -4.95 -4.56 -7.09
CA ILE A 109 -5.09 -6.02 -7.28
C ILE A 109 -4.90 -6.46 -8.73
N GLY A 110 -4.58 -5.53 -9.63
CA GLY A 110 -4.49 -5.80 -11.05
C GLY A 110 -5.86 -5.84 -11.75
N ASN A 111 -5.87 -6.20 -13.03
CA ASN A 111 -7.11 -6.24 -13.82
C ASN A 111 -8.05 -7.36 -13.32
N PRO A 112 -9.20 -7.02 -12.71
CA PRO A 112 -10.14 -7.99 -12.17
C PRO A 112 -10.87 -8.79 -13.27
N GLU A 113 -10.86 -8.32 -14.53
CA GLU A 113 -11.49 -9.00 -15.66
C GLU A 113 -10.64 -10.14 -16.21
N SER A 114 -9.36 -10.23 -15.82
CA SER A 114 -8.53 -11.39 -16.12
C SER A 114 -8.98 -12.61 -15.31
N LYS A 115 -8.85 -13.82 -15.89
CA LYS A 115 -9.20 -15.07 -15.17
C LYS A 115 -8.47 -15.21 -13.82
N THR A 116 -7.22 -14.80 -13.77
CA THR A 116 -6.39 -14.81 -12.55
C THR A 116 -6.83 -13.72 -11.56
N GLY A 117 -7.18 -12.53 -12.07
CA GLY A 117 -7.61 -11.40 -11.25
C GLY A 117 -8.93 -11.64 -10.53
N SER A 118 -9.92 -12.26 -11.18
CA SER A 118 -11.22 -12.57 -10.56
C SER A 118 -11.08 -13.50 -9.35
N SER A 119 -10.31 -14.60 -9.48
CA SER A 119 -10.09 -15.54 -8.37
C SER A 119 -9.29 -14.91 -7.22
N MET A 120 -8.25 -14.14 -7.55
CA MET A 120 -7.42 -13.44 -6.56
C MET A 120 -8.22 -12.39 -5.78
N THR A 121 -9.09 -11.65 -6.45
CA THR A 121 -9.94 -10.61 -5.85
C THR A 121 -10.84 -11.19 -4.75
N GLY A 122 -11.49 -12.32 -5.00
CA GLY A 122 -12.32 -12.99 -4.00
C GLY A 122 -11.54 -13.39 -2.74
N GLY A 123 -10.34 -13.94 -2.92
CA GLY A 123 -9.46 -14.31 -1.83
C GLY A 123 -8.97 -13.10 -1.01
N VAL A 124 -8.63 -11.99 -1.68
CA VAL A 124 -8.23 -10.73 -1.03
C VAL A 124 -9.39 -10.16 -0.22
N ILE A 125 -10.59 -10.06 -0.80
CA ILE A 125 -11.78 -9.55 -0.10
C ILE A 125 -12.08 -10.37 1.16
N ASN A 126 -12.00 -11.70 1.07
CA ASN A 126 -12.24 -12.55 2.23
C ASN A 126 -11.22 -12.30 3.35
N ARG A 127 -9.93 -12.23 3.03
CA ARG A 127 -8.88 -11.97 4.02
C ARG A 127 -8.96 -10.57 4.62
N LEU A 128 -9.35 -9.56 3.84
CA LEU A 128 -9.60 -8.20 4.36
C LEU A 128 -10.77 -8.20 5.36
N ARG A 129 -11.87 -8.92 5.07
CA ARG A 129 -12.98 -9.07 6.02
C ARG A 129 -12.56 -9.76 7.31
N LEU A 130 -11.80 -10.84 7.19
CA LEU A 130 -11.26 -11.55 8.36
C LEU A 130 -10.30 -10.70 9.19
N ALA A 131 -9.60 -9.75 8.58
CA ALA A 131 -8.77 -8.77 9.27
C ALA A 131 -9.57 -7.63 9.95
N GLY A 132 -10.88 -7.53 9.70
CA GLY A 132 -11.76 -6.54 10.32
C GLY A 132 -12.18 -5.39 9.40
N PHE A 133 -11.73 -5.35 8.15
CA PHE A 133 -12.15 -4.30 7.21
C PHE A 133 -13.62 -4.43 6.81
N GLU A 134 -14.26 -3.28 6.69
CA GLU A 134 -15.62 -3.12 6.22
C GLU A 134 -15.67 -2.28 4.94
N ASN A 135 -16.88 -2.17 4.35
CA ASN A 135 -17.11 -1.35 3.15
C ASN A 135 -16.05 -1.58 2.06
N ILE A 136 -15.79 -2.86 1.74
CA ILE A 136 -14.82 -3.23 0.72
C ILE A 136 -15.47 -3.01 -0.65
N ILE A 137 -15.03 -1.95 -1.35
CA ILE A 137 -15.64 -1.47 -2.59
C ILE A 137 -14.62 -1.62 -3.73
N PRO A 138 -14.94 -2.38 -4.77
CA PRO A 138 -14.12 -2.41 -5.99
C PRO A 138 -14.07 -1.03 -6.66
N LYS A 139 -12.87 -0.63 -7.08
CA LYS A 139 -12.58 0.57 -7.85
C LYS A 139 -12.04 0.15 -9.22
N GLN A 140 -12.94 -0.19 -10.14
CA GLN A 140 -12.60 -0.76 -11.45
C GLN A 140 -11.61 0.13 -12.24
N ALA A 141 -11.87 1.44 -12.29
CA ALA A 141 -11.01 2.39 -13.01
C ALA A 141 -9.57 2.48 -12.45
N ALA A 142 -9.36 2.04 -11.20
CA ALA A 142 -8.05 2.03 -10.53
C ALA A 142 -7.53 0.61 -10.30
N PHE A 143 -8.20 -0.41 -10.83
CA PHE A 143 -7.84 -1.83 -10.66
C PHE A 143 -7.57 -2.24 -9.21
N GLY A 144 -8.36 -1.72 -8.28
CA GLY A 144 -8.13 -1.93 -6.86
C GLY A 144 -9.39 -2.04 -6.02
N LEU A 145 -9.18 -2.26 -4.73
CA LEU A 145 -10.19 -2.31 -3.69
C LEU A 145 -9.98 -1.14 -2.72
N LEU A 146 -11.06 -0.51 -2.31
CA LEU A 146 -11.07 0.44 -1.21
C LEU A 146 -11.76 -0.23 -0.01
N ALA A 147 -11.08 -0.30 1.12
CA ALA A 147 -11.60 -0.88 2.36
C ALA A 147 -11.48 0.13 3.52
N THR A 148 -12.37 0.05 4.50
CA THR A 148 -12.42 1.00 5.62
C THR A 148 -12.30 0.27 6.95
N LYS A 149 -11.51 0.80 7.87
CA LYS A 149 -11.55 0.46 9.30
C LYS A 149 -12.61 1.32 9.97
N ARG A 150 -13.61 0.70 10.56
CA ARG A 150 -14.56 1.38 11.45
C ARG A 150 -14.10 1.39 12.89
#